data_fb5022e618256e5c97277e3063b4a2c2
#
_entry.id   fb5022e618256e5c97277e3063b4a2c2
#
_cell.length_a   1.000
_cell.length_b   1.000
_cell.length_c   1.000
_cell.angle_alpha   90.00
_cell.angle_beta   90.00
_cell.angle_gamma   90.00
#
_symmetry.space_group_name_H-M   'P 1'
#
loop_
_entity.id
_entity.type
_entity.pdbx_description
1 polymer ?
#
loop_
_entity_poly.entity_id
_entity_poly.type
_entity_poly.pdbx_seq_one_letter_code
_entity_poly.pdbx_strand_id
1 'polypeptide(L)'
;MNIYVGNLSYNVRENDLQEAIAEYGQVDSCKLIMDRETRRSKGFAFVEMKDDEAAKKVISELNGAEFDGRPMVVKEALPKN
;
A
#
# COMPACT_ATOMS: atom_id res chain seq x y z
N MET A 1 3.48 -8.12 -9.39
CA MET A 1 3.70 -8.41 -7.95
C MET A 1 2.62 -7.73 -7.13
N ASN A 2 2.07 -8.44 -6.17
CA ASN A 2 1.12 -7.86 -5.22
C ASN A 2 1.87 -7.41 -3.97
N ILE A 3 1.50 -6.27 -3.44
CA ILE A 3 2.16 -5.67 -2.28
C ILE A 3 1.11 -5.43 -1.19
N TYR A 4 1.44 -5.86 0.03
CA TYR A 4 0.66 -5.54 1.22
C TYR A 4 1.25 -4.30 1.88
N VAL A 5 0.38 -3.34 2.19
CA VAL A 5 0.77 -2.12 2.90
C VAL A 5 -0.11 -2.04 4.15
N GLY A 6 0.50 -2.10 5.30
CA GLY A 6 -0.23 -2.12 6.57
C GLY A 6 0.25 -1.06 7.54
N ASN A 7 -0.36 -1.04 8.71
CA ASN A 7 -0.11 -0.08 9.77
C ASN A 7 -0.31 1.37 9.29
N LEU A 8 -1.28 1.56 8.40
CA LEU A 8 -1.60 2.88 7.88
C LEU A 8 -2.44 3.67 8.88
N SER A 9 -2.23 4.98 8.90
CA SER A 9 -3.13 5.88 9.61
C SER A 9 -4.54 5.78 9.00
N TYR A 10 -5.55 5.87 9.83
CA TYR A 10 -6.94 5.83 9.34
C TYR A 10 -7.31 7.03 8.47
N ASN A 11 -6.48 8.07 8.48
CA ASN A 11 -6.68 9.25 7.64
C ASN A 11 -6.12 9.09 6.23
N VAL A 12 -5.30 8.07 5.99
CA VAL A 12 -4.72 7.80 4.68
C VAL A 12 -5.81 7.31 3.73
N ARG A 13 -5.90 7.93 2.56
CA ARG A 13 -6.85 7.56 1.53
C ARG A 13 -6.15 6.79 0.42
N GLU A 14 -6.96 6.11 -0.38
CA GLU A 14 -6.45 5.32 -1.50
C GLU A 14 -5.60 6.16 -2.46
N ASN A 15 -6.06 7.37 -2.78
CA ASN A 15 -5.31 8.30 -3.62
C ASN A 15 -3.96 8.68 -3.02
N ASP A 16 -3.94 8.94 -1.73
CA ASP A 16 -2.71 9.34 -1.04
C ASP A 16 -1.65 8.24 -1.16
N LEU A 17 -2.07 7.01 -0.94
CA LEU A 17 -1.19 5.85 -1.00
C LEU A 17 -0.74 5.60 -2.44
N GLN A 18 -1.66 5.66 -3.39
CA GLN A 18 -1.36 5.46 -4.79
C GLN A 18 -0.33 6.46 -5.30
N GLU A 19 -0.49 7.72 -4.95
CA GLU A 19 0.45 8.77 -5.35
C GLU A 19 1.85 8.53 -4.77
N ALA A 20 1.92 8.12 -3.51
CA ALA A 20 3.20 7.85 -2.87
C ALA A 20 3.94 6.69 -3.56
N ILE A 21 3.21 5.65 -3.94
CA ILE A 21 3.79 4.47 -4.59
C ILE A 21 4.10 4.76 -6.06
N ALA A 22 3.28 5.58 -6.72
CA ALA A 22 3.46 5.91 -8.13
C ALA A 22 4.80 6.61 -8.42
N GLU A 23 5.42 7.19 -7.41
CA GLU A 23 6.75 7.79 -7.57
C GLU A 23 7.82 6.76 -7.91
N TYR A 24 7.59 5.50 -7.57
CA TYR A 24 8.55 4.41 -7.82
C TYR A 24 8.28 3.65 -9.11
N GLY A 25 7.07 3.76 -9.65
CA GLY A 25 6.69 3.07 -10.87
C GLY A 25 5.19 3.07 -11.06
N GLN A 26 4.74 2.47 -12.16
CA GLN A 26 3.33 2.42 -12.47
C GLN A 26 2.57 1.52 -11.50
N VAL A 27 1.51 2.07 -10.92
CA VAL A 27 0.59 1.31 -10.06
C VAL A 27 -0.57 0.82 -10.93
N ASP A 28 -0.73 -0.49 -11.04
CA ASP A 28 -1.80 -1.08 -11.83
C ASP A 28 -3.11 -1.13 -11.06
N SER A 29 -3.03 -1.31 -9.75
CA SER A 29 -4.19 -1.35 -8.88
C SER A 29 -3.79 -0.97 -7.47
N CYS A 30 -4.62 -0.19 -6.80
CA CYS A 30 -4.43 0.16 -5.40
C CYS A 30 -5.78 0.11 -4.71
N LYS A 31 -5.90 -0.76 -3.73
CA LYS A 31 -7.17 -0.98 -3.04
C LYS A 31 -6.98 -0.84 -1.54
N LEU A 32 -7.49 0.24 -1.00
CA LEU A 32 -7.54 0.45 0.46
C LEU A 32 -8.72 -0.33 1.02
N ILE A 33 -8.46 -1.13 2.06
CA ILE A 33 -9.50 -1.96 2.65
C ILE A 33 -10.28 -1.14 3.68
N MET A 34 -11.58 -1.11 3.50
CA MET A 34 -12.49 -0.33 4.34
C MET A 34 -13.38 -1.24 5.15
N ASP A 35 -13.75 -0.79 6.35
CA ASP A 35 -14.76 -1.46 7.15
C ASP A 35 -16.13 -1.20 6.56
N ARG A 36 -16.92 -2.25 6.36
CA ARG A 36 -18.25 -2.15 5.75
C ARG A 36 -19.25 -1.40 6.61
N GLU A 37 -19.13 -1.51 7.92
CA GLU A 37 -20.09 -0.91 8.85
C GLU A 37 -19.82 0.55 9.08
N THR A 38 -18.55 0.90 9.35
CA THR A 38 -18.16 2.26 9.69
C THR A 38 -17.70 3.06 8.49
N ARG A 39 -17.35 2.39 7.38
CA ARG A 39 -16.76 2.96 6.16
C ARG A 39 -15.43 3.64 6.42
N ARG A 40 -14.75 3.23 7.47
CA ARG A 40 -13.41 3.72 7.80
C ARG A 40 -12.36 2.75 7.32
N SER A 41 -11.17 3.29 7.04
CA SER A 41 -10.03 2.44 6.68
C SER A 41 -9.70 1.47 7.80
N LYS A 42 -9.41 0.21 7.42
CA LYS A 42 -8.90 -0.77 8.37
C LYS A 42 -7.40 -0.62 8.62
N GLY A 43 -6.77 0.34 7.96
CA GLY A 43 -5.35 0.61 8.15
C GLY A 43 -4.44 -0.26 7.30
N PHE A 44 -4.95 -0.87 6.25
CA PHE A 44 -4.12 -1.62 5.32
C PHE A 44 -4.71 -1.61 3.91
N ALA A 45 -3.84 -1.89 2.94
CA ALA A 45 -4.21 -1.85 1.54
C ALA A 45 -3.44 -2.91 0.76
N PHE A 46 -3.93 -3.23 -0.42
CA PHE A 46 -3.24 -4.09 -1.38
C PHE A 46 -2.97 -3.32 -2.65
N VAL A 47 -1.75 -3.43 -3.14
CA VAL A 47 -1.30 -2.73 -4.35
C VAL A 47 -0.80 -3.76 -5.34
N GLU A 48 -1.14 -3.60 -6.61
CA GLU A 48 -0.62 -4.42 -7.68
C GLU A 48 0.27 -3.60 -8.59
N MET A 49 1.48 -4.11 -8.83
CA MET A 49 2.43 -3.52 -9.76
C MET A 49 2.99 -4.63 -10.64
N LYS A 50 2.87 -4.48 -11.97
CA LYS A 50 3.39 -5.47 -12.91
C LYS A 50 4.91 -5.46 -12.99
N ASP A 51 5.52 -4.31 -12.76
CA ASP A 51 6.98 -4.18 -12.77
C ASP A 51 7.53 -4.64 -11.43
N ASP A 52 8.12 -5.83 -11.42
CA ASP A 52 8.64 -6.43 -10.19
C ASP A 52 9.80 -5.63 -9.59
N GLU A 53 10.62 -5.01 -10.42
CA GLU A 53 11.73 -4.19 -9.91
C GLU A 53 11.21 -2.96 -9.18
N ALA A 54 10.22 -2.28 -9.76
CA ALA A 54 9.59 -1.14 -9.11
C ALA A 54 8.90 -1.57 -7.81
N ALA A 55 8.23 -2.72 -7.83
CA ALA A 55 7.56 -3.25 -6.64
C ALA A 55 8.55 -3.56 -5.53
N LYS A 56 9.68 -4.18 -5.85
CA LYS A 56 10.73 -4.46 -4.88
C LYS A 56 11.30 -3.17 -4.29
N LYS A 57 11.44 -2.14 -5.11
CA LYS A 57 11.92 -0.85 -4.65
C LYS A 57 10.93 -0.21 -3.69
N VAL A 58 9.65 -0.30 -3.98
CA VAL A 58 8.58 0.17 -3.09
C VAL A 58 8.70 -0.52 -1.73
N ILE A 59 8.82 -1.83 -1.73
CA ILE A 59 8.95 -2.60 -0.49
C ILE A 59 10.18 -2.15 0.29
N SER A 60 11.32 -2.06 -0.39
CA SER A 60 12.58 -1.70 0.26
C SER A 60 12.56 -0.28 0.83
N GLU A 61 12.01 0.68 0.08
CA GLU A 61 12.05 2.08 0.46
C GLU A 61 10.93 2.47 1.42
N LEU A 62 9.77 1.86 1.29
CA LEU A 62 8.61 2.26 2.08
C LEU A 62 8.39 1.43 3.33
N ASN A 63 8.94 0.23 3.41
CA ASN A 63 8.79 -0.57 4.63
C ASN A 63 9.49 0.13 5.80
N GLY A 64 8.73 0.46 6.83
CA GLY A 64 9.22 1.20 7.98
C GLY A 64 9.23 2.71 7.80
N ALA A 65 8.93 3.20 6.60
CA ALA A 65 8.87 4.64 6.36
C ALA A 65 7.63 5.23 7.01
N GLU A 66 7.80 6.40 7.60
CA GLU A 66 6.68 7.08 8.25
C GLU A 66 5.77 7.71 7.22
N PHE A 67 4.47 7.42 7.33
CA PHE A 67 3.46 7.99 6.46
C PHE A 67 2.27 8.41 7.33
N ASP A 68 1.96 9.69 7.32
CA ASP A 68 0.91 10.28 8.14
C ASP A 68 1.09 9.94 9.64
N GLY A 69 2.33 10.01 10.11
CA GLY A 69 2.68 9.82 11.51
C GLY A 69 2.85 8.39 11.98
N ARG A 70 2.78 7.41 11.07
CA ARG A 70 2.91 5.99 11.43
C ARG A 70 3.87 5.27 10.49
N PRO A 71 4.76 4.42 11.02
CA PRO A 71 5.63 3.64 10.16
C PRO A 71 4.83 2.56 9.43
N MET A 72 4.94 2.53 8.12
CA MET A 72 4.24 1.55 7.30
C MET A 72 4.90 0.19 7.37
N VAL A 73 4.08 -0.86 7.24
CA VAL A 73 4.56 -2.22 6.98
C VAL A 73 4.31 -2.51 5.51
N VAL A 74 5.36 -2.68 4.73
CA VAL A 74 5.26 -2.93 3.29
C VAL A 74 5.98 -4.22 2.96
N LYS A 75 5.26 -5.16 2.39
CA LYS A 75 5.82 -6.47 2.06
C LYS A 75 5.11 -7.07 0.86
N GLU A 76 5.73 -8.06 0.25
CA GLU A 76 5.11 -8.79 -0.84
C GLU A 76 3.91 -9.59 -0.33
N ALA A 77 2.78 -9.46 -1.03
CA ALA A 77 1.60 -10.24 -0.73
C ALA A 77 1.52 -11.41 -1.71
N LEU A 78 1.26 -12.59 -1.19
CA LEU A 78 1.07 -13.75 -2.04
C LEU A 78 -0.29 -13.66 -2.72
N PRO A 79 -0.37 -14.04 -4.02
CA PRO A 79 -1.67 -14.03 -4.69
C PRO A 79 -2.59 -15.06 -4.08
N LYS A 80 -3.87 -14.71 -4.00
CA LYS A 80 -4.90 -15.64 -3.60
C LYS A 80 -5.19 -16.62 -4.74
N ASN A 81 -5.19 -17.86 -4.43
CA ASN A 81 -5.63 -18.88 -5.36
C ASN A 81 -7.04 -19.31 -5.01
#